data_96fd2ff93139a300d5aac097f814fd22
#
_entry.id   96fd2ff93139a300d5aac097f814fd22
#
_cell.length_a   1.000
_cell.length_b   1.000
_cell.length_c   1.000
_cell.angle_alpha   90.00
_cell.angle_beta   90.00
_cell.angle_gamma   90.00
#
_symmetry.space_group_name_H-M   'P 1'
#
loop_
_entity.id
_entity.type
_entity.pdbx_description
1 polymer ?
#
loop_
_entity_poly.entity_id
_entity_poly.type
_entity_poly.pdbx_seq_one_letter_code
_entity_poly.pdbx_strand_id
1 'polypeptide(L)'
;MPHCTIRLFLLLAICMMTNGCRRESISEPKRHYVIGFSQCTNDLWRQIMMIQMQAEAAKYPELSIVVSNAHNNTQLQIDQIREFIEAKVDLLIISPNESEPVTPIAVEAFDMGIPTIIWDRKIHSDHYTTCISADNYDIGRDVGRYINTILSEGSTILEITGLMSSSPAVERHKGFLAEASESYSVHTIPGDWKPDVAKERVAAIGHYNDIDLVFAHNDDMLPTM
;
A
#
# COMPACT_ATOMS: atom_id res chain seq x y z
N MET A 1 -72.70 -48.94 11.87
CA MET A 1 -71.99 -47.87 11.19
C MET A 1 -70.87 -47.30 12.07
N PRO A 2 -69.88 -48.07 12.51
CA PRO A 2 -68.73 -47.49 13.31
C PRO A 2 -67.42 -47.27 12.51
N HIS A 3 -67.36 -47.64 11.21
CA HIS A 3 -66.11 -47.56 10.48
C HIS A 3 -65.78 -46.19 9.84
N CYS A 4 -66.78 -45.29 9.78
CA CYS A 4 -66.58 -43.96 9.14
C CYS A 4 -65.92 -42.94 10.11
N THR A 5 -66.19 -43.03 11.39
CA THR A 5 -65.61 -42.12 12.40
C THR A 5 -64.12 -42.38 12.69
N ILE A 6 -63.71 -43.65 12.66
CA ILE A 6 -62.27 -43.99 12.89
C ILE A 6 -61.39 -43.55 11.75
N ARG A 7 -61.82 -43.56 10.49
CA ARG A 7 -61.10 -43.11 9.35
C ARG A 7 -60.91 -41.56 9.33
N LEU A 8 -61.90 -40.82 9.84
CA LEU A 8 -61.85 -39.37 9.92
C LEU A 8 -60.84 -38.90 10.99
N PHE A 9 -60.75 -39.59 12.12
CA PHE A 9 -59.79 -39.32 13.17
C PHE A 9 -58.33 -39.63 12.74
N LEU A 10 -58.16 -40.73 11.99
CA LEU A 10 -56.76 -41.03 11.42
C LEU A 10 -56.31 -40.02 10.42
N LEU A 11 -57.18 -39.50 9.57
CA LEU A 11 -56.82 -38.42 8.61
C LEU A 11 -56.54 -37.10 9.30
N LEU A 12 -57.22 -36.72 10.37
CA LEU A 12 -56.95 -35.54 11.17
C LEU A 12 -55.59 -35.65 11.91
N ALA A 13 -55.25 -36.83 12.43
CA ALA A 13 -53.98 -37.07 13.12
C ALA A 13 -52.75 -36.99 12.16
N ILE A 14 -52.91 -37.45 10.90
CA ILE A 14 -51.87 -37.36 9.89
C ILE A 14 -51.65 -35.91 9.44
N CYS A 15 -52.70 -35.08 9.34
CA CYS A 15 -52.55 -33.65 9.02
C CYS A 15 -51.82 -32.83 10.13
N MET A 16 -51.91 -33.26 11.40
CA MET A 16 -51.21 -32.57 12.48
C MET A 16 -49.71 -32.92 12.57
N MET A 17 -49.26 -34.01 11.95
CA MET A 17 -47.86 -34.41 11.94
C MET A 17 -47.03 -33.73 10.80
N THR A 18 -47.69 -33.05 9.86
CA THR A 18 -46.98 -32.35 8.75
C THR A 18 -46.63 -30.91 9.08
N ASN A 19 -47.00 -30.37 10.25
CA ASN A 19 -46.46 -29.10 10.75
C ASN A 19 -45.05 -29.30 11.36
N GLY A 20 -44.26 -30.18 10.74
CA GLY A 20 -42.89 -30.45 11.10
C GLY A 20 -42.04 -29.23 10.89
N CYS A 21 -41.50 -28.74 11.94
CA CYS A 21 -40.30 -27.94 12.08
C CYS A 21 -39.83 -27.28 10.79
N ARG A 22 -40.38 -26.13 10.50
CA ARG A 22 -39.66 -25.14 9.71
C ARG A 22 -38.43 -24.77 10.54
N ARG A 23 -37.33 -25.51 10.32
CA ARG A 23 -36.01 -25.12 10.81
C ARG A 23 -35.75 -23.77 10.18
N GLU A 24 -36.08 -22.70 10.88
CA GLU A 24 -35.46 -21.40 10.56
C GLU A 24 -33.95 -21.65 10.59
N SER A 25 -33.35 -21.61 9.43
CA SER A 25 -31.89 -21.55 9.34
C SER A 25 -31.48 -20.28 10.07
N ILE A 26 -31.11 -20.43 11.34
CA ILE A 26 -30.36 -19.36 12.03
C ILE A 26 -29.14 -19.18 11.17
N SER A 27 -29.17 -18.16 10.29
CA SER A 27 -27.97 -17.75 9.57
C SER A 27 -26.99 -17.30 10.66
N GLU A 28 -25.89 -18.00 10.78
CA GLU A 28 -24.80 -17.53 11.64
C GLU A 28 -24.53 -16.06 11.29
N PRO A 29 -24.37 -15.20 12.30
CA PRO A 29 -24.03 -13.80 12.03
C PRO A 29 -22.77 -13.77 11.16
N LYS A 30 -22.87 -13.17 9.98
CA LYS A 30 -21.71 -13.01 9.10
C LYS A 30 -20.61 -12.32 9.89
N ARG A 31 -19.43 -12.96 10.00
CA ARG A 31 -18.27 -12.37 10.65
C ARG A 31 -17.95 -11.05 9.96
N HIS A 32 -17.76 -10.01 10.75
CA HIS A 32 -17.27 -8.72 10.26
C HIS A 32 -15.74 -8.69 10.39
N TYR A 33 -15.07 -8.21 9.35
CA TYR A 33 -13.61 -8.15 9.29
C TYR A 33 -13.16 -6.70 9.32
N VAL A 34 -12.14 -6.43 10.13
CA VAL A 34 -11.51 -5.11 10.26
C VAL A 34 -10.13 -5.16 9.63
N ILE A 35 -9.92 -4.33 8.62
CA ILE A 35 -8.63 -4.14 7.97
C ILE A 35 -8.00 -2.87 8.53
N GLY A 36 -6.85 -2.99 9.21
CA GLY A 36 -6.03 -1.85 9.59
C GLY A 36 -5.17 -1.43 8.40
N PHE A 37 -5.13 -0.13 8.08
CA PHE A 37 -4.23 0.41 7.07
C PHE A 37 -3.35 1.52 7.66
N SER A 38 -2.06 1.22 7.82
CA SER A 38 -1.04 2.16 8.24
C SER A 38 -0.40 2.83 7.02
N GLN A 39 -0.70 4.11 6.83
CA GLN A 39 -0.25 4.90 5.69
C GLN A 39 0.82 5.91 6.11
N CYS A 40 1.97 5.95 5.40
CA CYS A 40 3.09 6.81 5.75
C CYS A 40 2.81 8.31 5.60
N THR A 41 2.03 8.70 4.59
CA THR A 41 1.70 10.12 4.31
C THR A 41 0.36 10.23 3.58
N ASN A 42 -0.10 11.45 3.33
CA ASN A 42 -1.38 11.74 2.68
C ASN A 42 -1.20 12.65 1.44
N ASP A 43 -0.22 12.31 0.59
CA ASP A 43 -0.06 12.96 -0.71
C ASP A 43 -1.24 12.64 -1.67
N LEU A 44 -1.32 13.35 -2.80
CA LEU A 44 -2.43 13.21 -3.75
C LEU A 44 -2.57 11.78 -4.28
N TRP A 45 -1.45 11.12 -4.58
CA TRP A 45 -1.45 9.74 -5.07
C TRP A 45 -2.08 8.79 -4.05
N ARG A 46 -1.71 8.94 -2.77
CA ARG A 46 -2.25 8.12 -1.67
C ARG A 46 -3.71 8.43 -1.36
N GLN A 47 -4.13 9.67 -1.52
CA GLN A 47 -5.56 10.02 -1.40
C GLN A 47 -6.39 9.32 -2.46
N ILE A 48 -5.96 9.34 -3.73
CA ILE A 48 -6.67 8.65 -4.84
C ILE A 48 -6.70 7.14 -4.59
N MET A 49 -5.59 6.54 -4.20
CA MET A 49 -5.50 5.12 -3.85
C MET A 49 -6.50 4.76 -2.73
N MET A 50 -6.57 5.58 -1.68
CA MET A 50 -7.47 5.35 -0.55
C MET A 50 -8.95 5.44 -0.96
N ILE A 51 -9.32 6.40 -1.81
CA ILE A 51 -10.67 6.50 -2.37
C ILE A 51 -11.04 5.21 -3.12
N GLN A 52 -10.12 4.67 -3.92
CA GLN A 52 -10.34 3.42 -4.66
C GLN A 52 -10.47 2.21 -3.72
N MET A 53 -9.63 2.11 -2.70
CA MET A 53 -9.71 1.03 -1.69
C MET A 53 -11.04 1.08 -0.93
N GLN A 54 -11.47 2.25 -0.49
CA GLN A 54 -12.74 2.43 0.21
C GLN A 54 -13.94 2.13 -0.69
N ALA A 55 -13.91 2.55 -1.96
CA ALA A 55 -14.95 2.24 -2.93
C ALA A 55 -15.04 0.73 -3.21
N GLU A 56 -13.92 0.02 -3.25
CA GLU A 56 -13.92 -1.43 -3.39
C GLU A 56 -14.44 -2.12 -2.14
N ALA A 57 -13.97 -1.74 -0.96
CA ALA A 57 -14.40 -2.31 0.32
C ALA A 57 -15.90 -2.11 0.56
N ALA A 58 -16.49 -1.00 0.11
CA ALA A 58 -17.93 -0.73 0.23
C ALA A 58 -18.83 -1.75 -0.49
N LYS A 59 -18.28 -2.55 -1.41
CA LYS A 59 -19.01 -3.65 -2.06
C LYS A 59 -19.18 -4.88 -1.14
N TYR A 60 -18.47 -4.92 -0.03
CA TYR A 60 -18.43 -6.05 0.91
C TYR A 60 -18.88 -5.57 2.30
N PRO A 61 -20.19 -5.71 2.63
CA PRO A 61 -20.75 -5.21 3.91
C PRO A 61 -20.09 -5.78 5.16
N GLU A 62 -19.39 -6.92 5.03
CA GLU A 62 -18.64 -7.59 6.09
C GLU A 62 -17.23 -6.99 6.30
N LEU A 63 -16.78 -6.02 5.48
CA LEU A 63 -15.46 -5.40 5.60
C LEU A 63 -15.56 -3.96 6.11
N SER A 64 -14.60 -3.58 6.94
CA SER A 64 -14.29 -2.18 7.24
C SER A 64 -12.79 -1.93 7.16
N ILE A 65 -12.41 -0.74 6.68
CA ILE A 65 -11.00 -0.29 6.64
C ILE A 65 -10.84 0.85 7.63
N VAL A 66 -9.96 0.67 8.60
CA VAL A 66 -9.54 1.71 9.55
C VAL A 66 -8.17 2.22 9.12
N VAL A 67 -8.09 3.51 8.81
CA VAL A 67 -6.87 4.13 8.28
C VAL A 67 -6.20 4.98 9.35
N SER A 68 -4.90 4.77 9.55
CA SER A 68 -4.03 5.65 10.33
C SER A 68 -2.99 6.28 9.42
N ASN A 69 -2.80 7.58 9.51
CA ASN A 69 -1.83 8.33 8.71
C ASN A 69 -0.69 8.82 9.59
N ALA A 70 0.52 8.51 9.20
CA ALA A 70 1.72 8.85 9.96
C ALA A 70 2.28 10.26 9.63
N HIS A 71 1.75 10.93 8.62
CA HIS A 71 2.18 12.29 8.23
C HIS A 71 3.71 12.44 8.07
N ASN A 72 4.37 11.45 7.46
CA ASN A 72 5.83 11.35 7.33
C ASN A 72 6.58 11.25 8.70
N ASN A 73 5.91 10.81 9.76
CA ASN A 73 6.52 10.59 11.06
C ASN A 73 6.60 9.07 11.32
N THR A 74 7.81 8.54 11.22
CA THR A 74 8.07 7.09 11.35
C THR A 74 7.75 6.56 12.74
N GLN A 75 8.03 7.34 13.81
CA GLN A 75 7.69 6.92 15.17
C GLN A 75 6.17 6.85 15.36
N LEU A 76 5.43 7.85 14.88
CA LEU A 76 3.98 7.83 14.91
C LEU A 76 3.43 6.62 14.16
N GLN A 77 4.03 6.26 13.00
CA GLN A 77 3.64 5.07 12.25
C GLN A 77 3.80 3.79 13.06
N ILE A 78 4.94 3.64 13.74
CA ILE A 78 5.20 2.48 14.60
C ILE A 78 4.16 2.38 15.73
N ASP A 79 3.82 3.50 16.37
CA ASP A 79 2.83 3.54 17.44
C ASP A 79 1.42 3.18 16.91
N GLN A 80 1.03 3.70 15.76
CA GLN A 80 -0.23 3.36 15.10
C GLN A 80 -0.32 1.89 14.67
N ILE A 81 0.78 1.29 14.20
CA ILE A 81 0.82 -0.15 13.89
C ILE A 81 0.62 -0.96 15.17
N ARG A 82 1.24 -0.56 16.27
CA ARG A 82 1.06 -1.22 17.58
C ARG A 82 -0.39 -1.16 18.05
N GLU A 83 -1.07 -0.03 17.85
CA GLU A 83 -2.52 0.09 18.14
C GLU A 83 -3.35 -0.93 17.32
N PHE A 84 -3.03 -1.14 16.04
CA PHE A 84 -3.70 -2.15 15.21
C PHE A 84 -3.42 -3.58 15.71
N ILE A 85 -2.20 -3.88 16.15
CA ILE A 85 -1.83 -5.16 16.75
C ILE A 85 -2.65 -5.40 18.02
N GLU A 86 -2.71 -4.42 18.93
CA GLU A 86 -3.46 -4.50 20.18
C GLU A 86 -4.97 -4.64 19.94
N ALA A 87 -5.50 -3.96 18.93
CA ALA A 87 -6.90 -4.06 18.49
C ALA A 87 -7.21 -5.40 17.80
N LYS A 88 -6.20 -6.21 17.49
CA LYS A 88 -6.32 -7.51 16.80
C LYS A 88 -7.11 -7.42 15.50
N VAL A 89 -6.74 -6.48 14.63
CA VAL A 89 -7.34 -6.38 13.30
C VAL A 89 -7.21 -7.71 12.53
N ASP A 90 -8.14 -8.00 11.65
CA ASP A 90 -8.17 -9.27 10.89
C ASP A 90 -7.12 -9.30 9.77
N LEU A 91 -6.67 -8.12 9.31
CA LEU A 91 -5.62 -7.94 8.31
C LEU A 91 -4.98 -6.57 8.53
N LEU A 92 -3.67 -6.48 8.34
CA LEU A 92 -2.93 -5.23 8.41
C LEU A 92 -2.26 -4.93 7.06
N ILE A 93 -2.50 -3.73 6.54
CA ILE A 93 -1.80 -3.20 5.37
C ILE A 93 -0.86 -2.10 5.85
N ILE A 94 0.42 -2.18 5.47
CA ILE A 94 1.44 -1.22 5.87
C ILE A 94 2.10 -0.64 4.62
N SER A 95 2.02 0.69 4.45
CA SER A 95 2.86 1.45 3.51
C SER A 95 3.96 2.15 4.32
N PRO A 96 5.17 1.57 4.42
CA PRO A 96 6.20 2.07 5.34
C PRO A 96 6.68 3.48 4.97
N ASN A 97 6.86 4.36 5.96
CA ASN A 97 7.51 5.64 5.73
C ASN A 97 8.99 5.43 5.41
N GLU A 98 9.67 4.69 6.27
CA GLU A 98 11.06 4.29 6.12
C GLU A 98 11.17 2.77 6.30
N SER A 99 11.98 2.13 5.45
CA SER A 99 12.04 0.66 5.39
C SER A 99 12.59 0.05 6.68
N GLU A 100 13.76 0.52 7.12
CA GLU A 100 14.47 -0.10 8.25
C GLU A 100 13.73 0.04 9.59
N PRO A 101 13.33 1.25 10.05
CA PRO A 101 12.73 1.40 11.39
C PRO A 101 11.31 0.83 11.49
N VAL A 102 10.57 0.68 10.38
CA VAL A 102 9.23 0.07 10.38
C VAL A 102 9.30 -1.46 10.32
N THR A 103 10.42 -2.04 9.87
CA THR A 103 10.58 -3.49 9.74
C THR A 103 10.25 -4.26 11.04
N PRO A 104 10.79 -3.91 12.24
CA PRO A 104 10.54 -4.71 13.44
C PRO A 104 9.06 -4.81 13.82
N ILE A 105 8.32 -3.71 13.75
CA ILE A 105 6.90 -3.71 14.13
C ILE A 105 6.01 -4.40 13.08
N ALA A 106 6.39 -4.36 11.80
CA ALA A 106 5.69 -5.09 10.75
C ALA A 106 5.89 -6.61 10.89
N VAL A 107 7.10 -7.05 11.23
CA VAL A 107 7.42 -8.44 11.55
C VAL A 107 6.67 -8.90 12.81
N GLU A 108 6.63 -8.07 13.87
CA GLU A 108 5.87 -8.37 15.09
C GLU A 108 4.40 -8.65 14.77
N ALA A 109 3.76 -7.80 13.94
CA ALA A 109 2.37 -8.01 13.55
C ALA A 109 2.16 -9.37 12.87
N PHE A 110 3.03 -9.71 11.92
CA PHE A 110 2.97 -10.98 11.19
C PHE A 110 3.20 -12.18 12.11
N ASP A 111 4.23 -12.13 12.98
CA ASP A 111 4.58 -13.21 13.91
C ASP A 111 3.50 -13.42 14.99
N MET A 112 2.72 -12.37 15.31
CA MET A 112 1.53 -12.48 16.16
C MET A 112 0.30 -13.09 15.44
N GLY A 113 0.45 -13.46 14.17
CA GLY A 113 -0.58 -14.15 13.38
C GLY A 113 -1.56 -13.20 12.67
N ILE A 114 -1.28 -11.90 12.59
CA ILE A 114 -2.07 -10.95 11.81
C ILE A 114 -1.57 -11.01 10.36
N PRO A 115 -2.39 -11.43 9.37
CA PRO A 115 -2.02 -11.36 7.97
C PRO A 115 -1.57 -9.92 7.62
N THR A 116 -0.33 -9.78 7.15
CA THR A 116 0.30 -8.47 6.92
C THR A 116 0.64 -8.30 5.45
N ILE A 117 0.11 -7.24 4.83
CA ILE A 117 0.41 -6.85 3.45
C ILE A 117 1.34 -5.64 3.50
N ILE A 118 2.49 -5.75 2.88
CA ILE A 118 3.39 -4.62 2.65
C ILE A 118 3.01 -3.96 1.33
N TRP A 119 2.78 -2.65 1.36
CA TRP A 119 2.22 -1.90 0.23
C TRP A 119 3.16 -0.79 -0.23
N ASP A 120 3.36 -0.67 -1.56
CA ASP A 120 4.15 0.36 -2.24
C ASP A 120 5.63 0.32 -1.88
N ARG A 121 5.99 0.55 -0.63
CA ARG A 121 7.35 0.54 -0.12
C ARG A 121 7.63 -0.77 0.61
N LYS A 122 8.85 -1.32 0.46
CA LYS A 122 9.27 -2.58 1.08
C LYS A 122 9.83 -2.34 2.48
N ILE A 123 9.79 -3.38 3.30
CA ILE A 123 10.55 -3.51 4.57
C ILE A 123 11.80 -4.36 4.32
N HIS A 124 12.70 -4.42 5.31
CA HIS A 124 13.93 -5.25 5.27
C HIS A 124 13.69 -6.62 5.90
N SER A 125 12.63 -7.30 5.47
CA SER A 125 12.28 -8.66 5.91
C SER A 125 11.40 -9.30 4.85
N ASP A 126 11.25 -10.62 4.92
CA ASP A 126 10.29 -11.44 4.18
C ASP A 126 9.18 -12.02 5.08
N HIS A 127 9.14 -11.62 6.38
CA HIS A 127 8.08 -11.96 7.31
C HIS A 127 6.85 -11.08 7.09
N TYR A 128 6.06 -11.43 6.08
CA TYR A 128 4.75 -10.84 5.75
C TYR A 128 3.96 -11.80 4.86
N THR A 129 2.66 -11.59 4.74
CA THR A 129 1.80 -12.42 3.88
C THR A 129 2.10 -12.21 2.40
N THR A 130 2.21 -10.94 1.99
CA THR A 130 2.56 -10.55 0.61
C THR A 130 3.05 -9.11 0.56
N CYS A 131 3.78 -8.80 -0.51
CA CYS A 131 4.19 -7.43 -0.82
C CYS A 131 3.61 -7.04 -2.19
N ILE A 132 2.95 -5.90 -2.24
CA ILE A 132 2.39 -5.32 -3.47
C ILE A 132 3.13 -4.02 -3.74
N SER A 133 4.03 -4.03 -4.71
CA SER A 133 4.90 -2.91 -5.07
C SER A 133 5.22 -2.96 -6.56
N ALA A 134 5.60 -1.81 -7.13
CA ALA A 134 6.23 -1.78 -8.44
C ALA A 134 7.68 -2.31 -8.35
N ASP A 135 8.22 -2.78 -9.47
CA ASP A 135 9.66 -3.03 -9.59
C ASP A 135 10.38 -1.71 -9.80
N ASN A 136 10.75 -1.07 -8.68
CA ASN A 136 11.38 0.23 -8.71
C ASN A 136 12.82 0.19 -9.25
N TYR A 137 13.48 -0.96 -9.15
CA TYR A 137 14.80 -1.13 -9.76
C TYR A 137 14.70 -1.15 -11.28
N ASP A 138 13.75 -1.89 -11.86
CA ASP A 138 13.52 -1.89 -13.30
C ASP A 138 13.01 -0.54 -13.81
N ILE A 139 12.19 0.19 -13.06
CA ILE A 139 11.82 1.58 -13.40
C ILE A 139 13.07 2.44 -13.55
N GLY A 140 14.01 2.36 -12.61
CA GLY A 140 15.27 3.10 -12.70
C GLY A 140 16.10 2.69 -13.92
N ARG A 141 16.21 1.38 -14.18
CA ARG A 141 16.93 0.86 -15.36
C ARG A 141 16.35 1.36 -16.68
N ASP A 142 15.03 1.36 -16.79
CA ASP A 142 14.34 1.83 -18.00
C ASP A 142 14.61 3.31 -18.25
N VAL A 143 14.65 4.12 -17.19
CA VAL A 143 15.05 5.54 -17.31
C VAL A 143 16.51 5.66 -17.80
N GLY A 144 17.44 4.90 -17.19
CA GLY A 144 18.85 4.90 -17.63
C GLY A 144 19.00 4.51 -19.10
N ARG A 145 18.34 3.44 -19.54
CA ARG A 145 18.32 3.01 -20.94
C ARG A 145 17.75 4.08 -21.87
N TYR A 146 16.61 4.68 -21.48
CA TYR A 146 15.99 5.72 -22.29
C TYR A 146 16.89 6.94 -22.44
N ILE A 147 17.50 7.42 -21.36
CA ILE A 147 18.42 8.56 -21.35
C ILE A 147 19.60 8.31 -22.30
N ASN A 148 20.15 7.09 -22.34
CA ASN A 148 21.23 6.71 -23.26
C ASN A 148 20.82 6.83 -24.74
N THR A 149 19.53 6.86 -25.06
CA THR A 149 19.07 7.03 -26.45
C THR A 149 18.94 8.49 -26.88
N ILE A 150 18.90 9.42 -25.92
CA ILE A 150 18.59 10.84 -26.20
C ILE A 150 19.71 11.80 -25.82
N LEU A 151 20.64 11.41 -24.94
CA LEU A 151 21.76 12.25 -24.54
C LEU A 151 23.07 11.85 -25.21
N SER A 152 23.96 12.85 -25.38
CA SER A 152 25.30 12.63 -25.85
C SER A 152 26.26 12.30 -24.71
N GLU A 153 27.42 11.71 -25.02
CA GLU A 153 28.50 11.53 -24.05
C GLU A 153 28.90 12.84 -23.38
N GLY A 154 29.19 12.81 -22.09
CA GLY A 154 29.58 13.97 -21.29
C GLY A 154 28.40 14.84 -20.81
N SER A 155 27.15 14.47 -21.12
CA SER A 155 25.98 15.23 -20.64
C SER A 155 25.88 15.24 -19.12
N THR A 156 25.29 16.31 -18.60
CA THR A 156 25.03 16.52 -17.16
C THR A 156 23.59 16.25 -16.82
N ILE A 157 23.37 15.35 -15.86
CA ILE A 157 22.04 14.94 -15.39
C ILE A 157 21.85 15.40 -13.96
N LEU A 158 20.71 16.05 -13.68
CA LEU A 158 20.24 16.30 -12.33
C LEU A 158 19.24 15.22 -11.95
N GLU A 159 19.60 14.39 -10.99
CA GLU A 159 18.68 13.41 -10.39
C GLU A 159 18.06 13.98 -9.12
N ILE A 160 16.71 14.01 -9.05
CA ILE A 160 15.94 14.42 -7.87
C ILE A 160 15.33 13.16 -7.25
N THR A 161 15.94 12.67 -6.17
CA THR A 161 15.50 11.41 -5.55
C THR A 161 14.34 11.61 -4.60
N GLY A 162 13.55 10.54 -4.37
CA GLY A 162 12.67 10.47 -3.23
C GLY A 162 13.43 10.35 -1.91
N LEU A 163 12.69 10.04 -0.84
CA LEU A 163 13.27 9.78 0.49
C LEU A 163 14.16 8.54 0.46
N MET A 164 15.46 8.71 0.62
CA MET A 164 16.46 7.63 0.48
C MET A 164 16.46 6.59 1.60
N SER A 165 15.65 6.76 2.63
CA SER A 165 15.30 5.71 3.62
C SER A 165 14.10 4.86 3.21
N SER A 166 13.48 5.14 2.05
CA SER A 166 12.41 4.35 1.46
C SER A 166 12.88 3.51 0.28
N SER A 167 12.39 2.28 0.15
CA SER A 167 12.81 1.34 -0.89
C SER A 167 12.66 1.86 -2.32
N PRO A 168 11.56 2.56 -2.72
CA PRO A 168 11.44 3.02 -4.11
C PRO A 168 12.52 4.01 -4.53
N ALA A 169 12.94 4.90 -3.63
CA ALA A 169 14.00 5.87 -3.94
C ALA A 169 15.34 5.18 -4.13
N VAL A 170 15.69 4.28 -3.23
CA VAL A 170 16.95 3.50 -3.30
C VAL A 170 16.99 2.61 -4.54
N GLU A 171 15.89 1.91 -4.84
CA GLU A 171 15.82 1.00 -5.98
C GLU A 171 15.86 1.75 -7.30
N ARG A 172 15.10 2.86 -7.47
CA ARG A 172 15.14 3.70 -8.69
C ARG A 172 16.53 4.28 -8.94
N HIS A 173 17.16 4.84 -7.91
CA HIS A 173 18.53 5.35 -8.00
C HIS A 173 19.51 4.27 -8.44
N LYS A 174 19.50 3.10 -7.79
CA LYS A 174 20.40 2.00 -8.15
C LYS A 174 20.15 1.49 -9.56
N GLY A 175 18.88 1.33 -9.95
CA GLY A 175 18.51 0.88 -11.29
C GLY A 175 18.95 1.88 -12.35
N PHE A 176 18.77 3.17 -12.13
CA PHE A 176 19.21 4.24 -13.01
C PHE A 176 20.73 4.20 -13.21
N LEU A 177 21.51 4.18 -12.14
CA LEU A 177 22.97 4.13 -12.23
C LEU A 177 23.49 2.84 -12.85
N ALA A 178 22.75 1.74 -12.77
CA ALA A 178 23.17 0.47 -13.38
C ALA A 178 23.12 0.47 -14.92
N GLU A 179 22.32 1.35 -15.52
CA GLU A 179 22.12 1.42 -16.98
C GLU A 179 22.58 2.74 -17.59
N ALA A 180 22.62 3.83 -16.81
CA ALA A 180 23.10 5.12 -17.31
C ALA A 180 24.58 5.05 -17.71
N SER A 181 24.94 5.69 -18.83
CA SER A 181 26.31 5.70 -19.30
C SER A 181 27.27 6.30 -18.25
N GLU A 182 28.40 5.66 -18.05
CA GLU A 182 29.47 6.16 -17.17
C GLU A 182 30.07 7.51 -17.65
N SER A 183 29.79 7.92 -18.89
CA SER A 183 30.24 9.22 -19.44
C SER A 183 29.43 10.40 -18.90
N TYR A 184 28.24 10.16 -18.29
CA TYR A 184 27.40 11.23 -17.76
C TYR A 184 27.91 11.76 -16.42
N SER A 185 27.76 13.09 -16.23
CA SER A 185 27.93 13.72 -14.92
C SER A 185 26.59 13.73 -14.19
N VAL A 186 26.40 12.86 -13.20
CA VAL A 186 25.14 12.77 -12.44
C VAL A 186 25.26 13.54 -11.13
N HIS A 187 24.45 14.58 -10.99
CA HIS A 187 24.28 15.33 -9.74
C HIS A 187 22.98 14.89 -9.05
N THR A 188 23.10 14.25 -7.90
CA THR A 188 21.93 13.73 -7.16
C THR A 188 21.58 14.65 -6.00
N ILE A 189 20.31 15.08 -5.92
CA ILE A 189 19.78 15.83 -4.80
C ILE A 189 18.53 15.11 -4.22
N PRO A 190 18.37 15.07 -2.90
CA PRO A 190 17.16 14.50 -2.31
C PRO A 190 15.98 15.46 -2.41
N GLY A 191 14.85 15.00 -2.94
CA GLY A 191 13.57 15.73 -2.95
C GLY A 191 12.62 15.24 -1.87
N ASP A 192 12.95 14.07 -1.24
CA ASP A 192 12.22 13.49 -0.10
C ASP A 192 10.72 13.23 -0.35
N TRP A 193 10.33 13.04 -1.63
CA TRP A 193 8.94 12.96 -2.10
C TRP A 193 8.11 14.24 -1.85
N LYS A 194 8.77 15.39 -1.63
CA LYS A 194 8.14 16.66 -1.28
C LYS A 194 8.44 17.71 -2.33
N PRO A 195 7.41 18.27 -3.01
CA PRO A 195 7.59 19.27 -4.06
C PRO A 195 8.30 20.54 -3.59
N ASP A 196 8.00 21.00 -2.38
CA ASP A 196 8.61 22.18 -1.76
C ASP A 196 10.09 21.97 -1.46
N VAL A 197 10.47 20.81 -0.93
CA VAL A 197 11.86 20.43 -0.65
C VAL A 197 12.66 20.31 -1.95
N ALA A 198 12.10 19.63 -2.97
CA ALA A 198 12.73 19.51 -4.27
C ALA A 198 12.95 20.88 -4.90
N LYS A 199 11.93 21.75 -4.88
CA LYS A 199 12.02 23.12 -5.42
C LYS A 199 13.09 23.96 -4.72
N GLU A 200 13.15 23.92 -3.38
CA GLU A 200 14.17 24.65 -2.60
C GLU A 200 15.59 24.18 -2.96
N ARG A 201 15.80 22.86 -2.98
CA ARG A 201 17.13 22.29 -3.26
C ARG A 201 17.56 22.49 -4.71
N VAL A 202 16.63 22.40 -5.65
CA VAL A 202 16.91 22.75 -7.05
C VAL A 202 17.31 24.23 -7.14
N ALA A 203 16.53 25.14 -6.54
CA ALA A 203 16.85 26.58 -6.56
C ALA A 203 18.23 26.91 -5.99
N ALA A 204 18.72 26.13 -5.04
CA ALA A 204 20.05 26.32 -4.43
C ALA A 204 21.22 25.95 -5.36
N ILE A 205 20.99 25.19 -6.45
CA ILE A 205 22.06 24.82 -7.41
C ILE A 205 22.56 26.05 -8.20
N GLY A 206 21.66 26.98 -8.53
CA GLY A 206 22.01 28.28 -9.12
C GLY A 206 22.53 28.27 -10.57
N HIS A 207 22.90 27.11 -11.12
CA HIS A 207 23.49 26.97 -12.47
C HIS A 207 22.70 25.95 -13.30
N TYR A 208 21.51 26.37 -13.79
CA TYR A 208 20.64 25.48 -14.60
C TYR A 208 21.15 25.30 -16.04
N ASN A 209 21.98 26.22 -16.55
CA ASN A 209 22.42 26.20 -17.95
C ASN A 209 23.36 25.04 -18.28
N ASP A 210 23.89 24.37 -17.26
CA ASP A 210 24.84 23.27 -17.43
C ASP A 210 24.14 21.89 -17.23
N ILE A 211 22.81 21.87 -17.05
CA ILE A 211 22.03 20.64 -16.87
C ILE A 211 21.34 20.31 -18.18
N ASP A 212 21.68 19.18 -18.78
CA ASP A 212 21.11 18.70 -20.03
C ASP A 212 19.77 17.98 -19.83
N LEU A 213 19.58 17.33 -18.64
CA LEU A 213 18.39 16.57 -18.33
C LEU A 213 18.13 16.53 -16.83
N VAL A 214 16.84 16.58 -16.45
CA VAL A 214 16.39 16.36 -15.07
C VAL A 214 15.65 15.03 -15.00
N PHE A 215 16.10 14.14 -14.12
CA PHE A 215 15.41 12.91 -13.74
C PHE A 215 14.83 13.06 -12.33
N ALA A 216 13.52 13.22 -12.19
CA ALA A 216 12.84 13.19 -10.90
C ALA A 216 12.21 11.83 -10.66
N HIS A 217 12.29 11.32 -9.43
CA HIS A 217 11.72 10.02 -9.07
C HIS A 217 10.18 10.00 -9.09
N ASN A 218 9.52 11.16 -9.04
CA ASN A 218 8.10 11.33 -9.36
C ASN A 218 7.86 12.71 -9.98
N ASP A 219 6.71 12.89 -10.59
CA ASP A 219 6.28 14.11 -11.26
C ASP A 219 6.03 15.28 -10.30
N ASP A 220 5.54 15.03 -9.09
CA ASP A 220 5.29 16.07 -8.08
C ASP A 220 6.56 16.85 -7.69
N MET A 221 7.74 16.22 -7.78
CA MET A 221 9.01 16.86 -7.44
C MET A 221 9.63 17.66 -8.61
N LEU A 222 9.04 17.60 -9.82
CA LEU A 222 9.51 18.43 -10.92
C LEU A 222 9.19 19.91 -10.63
N PRO A 223 10.18 20.80 -10.61
CA PRO A 223 9.90 22.21 -10.48
C PRO A 223 9.10 22.68 -11.69
N THR A 224 7.95 23.30 -11.45
CA THR A 224 7.26 24.08 -12.49
C THR A 224 8.19 25.26 -12.84
N MET A 225 8.83 25.18 -13.98
CA MET A 225 9.62 26.27 -14.56
C MET A 225 8.72 27.41 -15.02
#